data_d5d0caf39f6af1e09f2672aa3ebe2d5c
#
_entry.id   d5d0caf39f6af1e09f2672aa3ebe2d5c
#
_cell.length_a   1.000
_cell.length_b   1.000
_cell.length_c   1.000
_cell.angle_alpha   90.00
_cell.angle_beta   90.00
_cell.angle_gamma   90.00
#
_symmetry.space_group_name_H-M   'P 1'
#
loop_
_entity.id
_entity.type
_entity.pdbx_description
1 polymer ?
#
loop_
_entity_poly.entity_id
_entity_poly.type
_entity_poly.pdbx_seq_one_letter_code
_entity_poly.pdbx_strand_id
1 'polypeptide(L)'
;SILNKVKEDNQKIRALQAEKVLSIADLSLPLLQNGLDSSAAEKIIAMIKKESKVDAVAITDREKILAFSGLGSDHHLSGEKIKTEASKKAMQEKRTIIVDNKMEINCHNESCKLTDAVITPLKIEDSVYGLLKLYRSGHKITVLDIKLAEGISNLLATQIKLAKLSKQAELKSEAELKALQAQINPHFLFNALNTITATCRIDPDQSRELLMKLSSIFRRTVKRNVHQTSLKDEVDFCQDYLGIEKVRMGDRLTVNWELPDDVENYLI
;
A
#
# COMPACT_ATOMS: atom_id res chain seq x y z
N SER A 1 -27.86 -11.35 -43.14
CA SER A 1 -26.91 -12.43 -43.40
C SER A 1 -26.52 -13.08 -42.09
N ILE A 2 -26.35 -14.41 -42.08
CA ILE A 2 -25.98 -15.21 -40.89
C ILE A 2 -24.73 -14.65 -40.22
N LEU A 3 -23.73 -14.22 -40.98
CA LEU A 3 -22.49 -13.60 -40.50
C LEU A 3 -22.71 -12.30 -39.70
N ASN A 4 -23.66 -11.48 -40.06
CA ASN A 4 -24.00 -10.25 -39.32
C ASN A 4 -24.67 -10.57 -38.01
N LYS A 5 -25.55 -11.56 -37.98
CA LYS A 5 -26.23 -12.01 -36.75
C LYS A 5 -25.22 -12.61 -35.75
N VAL A 6 -24.26 -13.43 -36.20
CA VAL A 6 -23.21 -13.98 -35.39
C VAL A 6 -22.28 -12.89 -34.83
N LYS A 7 -21.99 -11.83 -35.62
CA LYS A 7 -21.20 -10.67 -35.12
C LYS A 7 -21.94 -9.88 -34.05
N GLU A 8 -23.25 -9.62 -34.26
CA GLU A 8 -24.09 -8.93 -33.29
C GLU A 8 -24.24 -9.73 -31.98
N ASP A 9 -24.44 -11.04 -32.05
CA ASP A 9 -24.52 -11.90 -30.87
C ASP A 9 -23.16 -11.92 -30.10
N ASN A 10 -22.05 -11.98 -30.80
CA ASN A 10 -20.72 -11.89 -30.19
C ASN A 10 -20.45 -10.52 -29.53
N GLN A 11 -20.94 -9.42 -30.11
CA GLN A 11 -20.83 -8.09 -29.52
C GLN A 11 -21.69 -7.96 -28.25
N LYS A 12 -22.94 -8.45 -28.29
CA LYS A 12 -23.84 -8.47 -27.10
C LYS A 12 -23.24 -9.30 -25.96
N ILE A 13 -22.67 -10.48 -26.25
CA ILE A 13 -22.03 -11.33 -25.26
C ILE A 13 -20.81 -10.62 -24.64
N ARG A 14 -19.99 -9.94 -25.44
CA ARG A 14 -18.84 -9.16 -24.94
C ARG A 14 -19.29 -7.98 -24.07
N ALA A 15 -20.32 -7.26 -24.47
CA ALA A 15 -20.88 -6.14 -23.71
C ALA A 15 -21.39 -6.61 -22.35
N LEU A 16 -22.16 -7.70 -22.31
CA LEU A 16 -22.68 -8.28 -21.07
C LEU A 16 -21.56 -8.76 -20.13
N GLN A 17 -20.47 -9.29 -20.68
CA GLN A 17 -19.30 -9.68 -19.88
C GLN A 17 -18.56 -8.48 -19.31
N ALA A 18 -18.36 -7.43 -20.13
CA ALA A 18 -17.73 -6.20 -19.65
C ALA A 18 -18.54 -5.56 -18.51
N GLU A 19 -19.87 -5.55 -18.64
CA GLU A 19 -20.76 -5.05 -17.59
C GLU A 19 -20.61 -5.85 -16.28
N LYS A 20 -20.56 -7.19 -16.36
CA LYS A 20 -20.33 -8.03 -15.17
C LYS A 20 -18.97 -7.79 -14.51
N VAL A 21 -17.92 -7.67 -15.30
CA VAL A 21 -16.57 -7.37 -14.79
C VAL A 21 -16.55 -6.01 -14.12
N LEU A 22 -17.18 -5.00 -14.72
CA LEU A 22 -17.28 -3.65 -14.15
C LEU A 22 -18.10 -3.64 -12.84
N SER A 23 -19.23 -4.35 -12.81
CA SER A 23 -20.03 -4.47 -11.58
C SER A 23 -19.23 -5.09 -10.42
N ILE A 24 -18.47 -6.15 -10.71
CA ILE A 24 -17.58 -6.76 -9.71
C ILE A 24 -16.49 -5.78 -9.29
N ALA A 25 -15.98 -4.97 -10.23
CA ALA A 25 -14.97 -3.95 -9.97
C ALA A 25 -15.43 -2.92 -8.95
N ASP A 26 -16.54 -2.29 -9.24
CA ASP A 26 -17.07 -1.22 -8.39
C ASP A 26 -17.37 -1.71 -6.97
N LEU A 27 -17.91 -2.92 -6.86
CA LEU A 27 -18.24 -3.51 -5.57
C LEU A 27 -17.02 -4.03 -4.80
N SER A 28 -15.95 -4.43 -5.49
CA SER A 28 -14.71 -4.95 -4.84
C SER A 28 -13.75 -3.84 -4.42
N LEU A 29 -13.81 -2.67 -5.03
CA LEU A 29 -12.90 -1.55 -4.75
C LEU A 29 -12.83 -1.17 -3.26
N PRO A 30 -13.94 -0.93 -2.55
CA PRO A 30 -13.89 -0.61 -1.12
C PRO A 30 -13.36 -1.74 -0.25
N LEU A 31 -13.51 -3.00 -0.70
CA LEU A 31 -13.06 -4.18 0.05
C LEU A 31 -11.55 -4.38 -0.01
N LEU A 32 -10.90 -3.85 -1.05
CA LEU A 32 -9.46 -4.02 -1.30
C LEU A 32 -8.62 -2.84 -0.82
N GLN A 33 -9.20 -1.81 -0.21
CA GLN A 33 -8.47 -0.64 0.30
C GLN A 33 -7.34 -1.00 1.28
N ASN A 34 -7.54 -2.05 2.08
CA ASN A 34 -6.53 -2.55 3.02
C ASN A 34 -5.77 -3.78 2.50
N GLY A 35 -5.93 -4.11 1.20
CA GLY A 35 -5.36 -5.29 0.60
C GLY A 35 -6.35 -6.46 0.50
N LEU A 36 -5.86 -7.61 0.02
CA LEU A 36 -6.66 -8.83 -0.15
C LEU A 36 -6.45 -9.74 1.05
N ASP A 37 -7.36 -9.69 2.00
CA ASP A 37 -7.47 -10.61 3.14
C ASP A 37 -8.61 -11.63 2.95
N SER A 38 -8.80 -12.53 3.92
CA SER A 38 -9.86 -13.55 3.86
C SER A 38 -11.26 -12.94 3.85
N SER A 39 -11.50 -11.85 4.61
CA SER A 39 -12.82 -11.19 4.66
C SER A 39 -13.17 -10.52 3.34
N ALA A 40 -12.20 -9.82 2.73
CA ALA A 40 -12.37 -9.23 1.40
C ALA A 40 -12.58 -10.33 0.34
N ALA A 41 -11.77 -11.40 0.39
CA ALA A 41 -11.88 -12.53 -0.53
C ALA A 41 -13.25 -13.20 -0.47
N GLU A 42 -13.81 -13.44 0.73
CA GLU A 42 -15.15 -14.02 0.91
C GLU A 42 -16.23 -13.21 0.22
N LYS A 43 -16.23 -11.89 0.42
CA LYS A 43 -17.19 -11.00 -0.21
C LYS A 43 -17.04 -10.97 -1.73
N ILE A 44 -15.80 -10.92 -2.21
CA ILE A 44 -15.49 -10.91 -3.65
C ILE A 44 -15.93 -12.20 -4.33
N ILE A 45 -15.61 -13.39 -3.75
CA ILE A 45 -16.04 -14.65 -4.36
C ILE A 45 -17.55 -14.82 -4.36
N ALA A 46 -18.26 -14.29 -3.35
CA ALA A 46 -19.72 -14.30 -3.33
C ALA A 46 -20.31 -13.48 -4.49
N MET A 47 -19.73 -12.31 -4.79
CA MET A 47 -20.11 -11.50 -5.96
C MET A 47 -19.81 -12.21 -7.28
N ILE A 48 -18.60 -12.77 -7.42
CA ILE A 48 -18.22 -13.52 -8.62
C ILE A 48 -19.16 -14.70 -8.84
N LYS A 49 -19.46 -15.44 -7.76
CA LYS A 49 -20.38 -16.59 -7.80
C LYS A 49 -21.79 -16.18 -8.25
N LYS A 50 -22.29 -15.05 -7.78
CA LYS A 50 -23.61 -14.53 -8.15
C LYS A 50 -23.68 -14.12 -9.62
N GLU A 51 -22.63 -13.45 -10.12
CA GLU A 51 -22.57 -12.93 -11.50
C GLU A 51 -22.14 -13.98 -12.54
N SER A 52 -21.44 -15.03 -12.10
CA SER A 52 -21.01 -16.14 -12.95
C SER A 52 -21.87 -17.37 -12.72
N LYS A 53 -22.04 -18.19 -13.77
CA LYS A 53 -22.75 -19.48 -13.65
C LYS A 53 -21.78 -20.64 -13.35
N VAL A 54 -20.68 -20.39 -12.64
CA VAL A 54 -19.70 -21.43 -12.27
C VAL A 54 -20.13 -22.16 -11.00
N ASP A 55 -19.69 -23.40 -10.83
CA ASP A 55 -20.12 -24.24 -9.70
C ASP A 55 -19.39 -23.91 -8.41
N ALA A 56 -18.13 -23.49 -8.49
CA ALA A 56 -17.39 -22.95 -7.36
C ALA A 56 -16.38 -21.88 -7.76
N VAL A 57 -16.02 -21.03 -6.79
CA VAL A 57 -15.03 -19.96 -6.92
C VAL A 57 -14.10 -19.99 -5.70
N ALA A 58 -12.80 -19.79 -5.93
CA ALA A 58 -11.84 -19.60 -4.86
C ALA A 58 -10.89 -18.45 -5.17
N ILE A 59 -10.46 -17.75 -4.12
CA ILE A 59 -9.33 -16.82 -4.15
C ILE A 59 -8.29 -17.33 -3.16
N THR A 60 -7.02 -17.29 -3.58
CA THR A 60 -5.88 -17.67 -2.76
C THR A 60 -4.88 -16.53 -2.68
N ASP A 61 -4.06 -16.52 -1.65
CA ASP A 61 -2.77 -15.83 -1.68
C ASP A 61 -1.69 -16.74 -2.32
N ARG A 62 -0.42 -16.54 -2.01
CA ARG A 62 0.69 -17.36 -2.54
C ARG A 62 0.78 -18.75 -1.90
N GLU A 63 0.20 -18.94 -0.72
CA GLU A 63 0.41 -20.13 0.10
C GLU A 63 -0.88 -20.86 0.42
N LYS A 64 -1.97 -20.13 0.66
CA LYS A 64 -3.21 -20.67 1.20
C LYS A 64 -4.46 -20.16 0.47
N ILE A 65 -5.55 -20.88 0.65
CA ILE A 65 -6.89 -20.48 0.23
C ILE A 65 -7.36 -19.37 1.18
N LEU A 66 -7.65 -18.19 0.64
CA LEU A 66 -8.23 -17.08 1.40
C LEU A 66 -9.74 -17.26 1.57
N ALA A 67 -10.41 -17.68 0.48
CA ALA A 67 -11.83 -17.94 0.48
C ALA A 67 -12.21 -18.96 -0.60
N PHE A 68 -13.25 -19.76 -0.33
CA PHE A 68 -13.85 -20.72 -1.24
C PHE A 68 -15.38 -20.66 -1.11
N SER A 69 -16.12 -20.72 -2.23
CA SER A 69 -17.59 -20.71 -2.23
C SER A 69 -18.14 -21.59 -3.36
N GLY A 70 -19.14 -22.39 -3.06
CA GLY A 70 -19.86 -23.24 -4.00
C GLY A 70 -19.66 -24.72 -3.75
N LEU A 71 -19.75 -25.51 -4.82
CA LEU A 71 -19.64 -26.96 -4.74
C LEU A 71 -18.28 -27.37 -4.20
N GLY A 72 -18.24 -28.17 -3.13
CA GLY A 72 -17.01 -28.60 -2.45
C GLY A 72 -16.59 -27.70 -1.29
N SER A 73 -17.40 -26.73 -0.87
CA SER A 73 -17.12 -25.87 0.30
C SER A 73 -17.10 -26.62 1.63
N ASP A 74 -17.54 -27.85 1.65
CA ASP A 74 -17.49 -28.77 2.79
C ASP A 74 -16.07 -29.33 3.05
N HIS A 75 -15.18 -29.27 2.07
CA HIS A 75 -13.82 -29.84 2.16
C HIS A 75 -12.71 -28.99 1.52
N HIS A 76 -13.04 -27.91 0.81
CA HIS A 76 -12.07 -26.91 0.37
C HIS A 76 -12.13 -25.71 1.32
N LEU A 77 -11.37 -25.77 2.41
CA LEU A 77 -11.51 -24.82 3.50
C LEU A 77 -10.57 -23.60 3.36
N SER A 78 -11.05 -22.45 3.81
CA SER A 78 -10.21 -21.26 3.97
C SER A 78 -9.08 -21.55 4.96
N GLY A 79 -7.89 -21.05 4.67
CA GLY A 79 -6.67 -21.28 5.47
C GLY A 79 -5.85 -22.49 5.05
N GLU A 80 -6.39 -23.42 4.26
CA GLU A 80 -5.62 -24.57 3.76
C GLU A 80 -4.55 -24.16 2.76
N LYS A 81 -3.40 -24.83 2.82
CA LYS A 81 -2.29 -24.61 1.87
C LYS A 81 -2.67 -25.05 0.46
N ILE A 82 -2.14 -24.32 -0.52
CA ILE A 82 -2.27 -24.67 -1.93
C ILE A 82 -1.43 -25.93 -2.20
N LYS A 83 -2.09 -27.00 -2.59
CA LYS A 83 -1.45 -28.33 -2.79
C LYS A 83 -1.35 -28.72 -4.27
N THR A 84 -2.21 -28.13 -5.15
CA THR A 84 -2.37 -28.58 -6.54
C THR A 84 -1.22 -28.12 -7.44
N GLU A 85 -0.70 -29.00 -8.27
CA GLU A 85 0.36 -28.70 -9.26
C GLU A 85 -0.08 -27.64 -10.26
N ALA A 86 -1.36 -27.66 -10.70
CA ALA A 86 -1.90 -26.64 -11.59
C ALA A 86 -1.84 -25.22 -10.99
N SER A 87 -2.03 -25.08 -9.68
CA SER A 87 -1.90 -23.80 -8.99
C SER A 87 -0.44 -23.33 -8.91
N LYS A 88 0.49 -24.24 -8.60
CA LYS A 88 1.92 -23.95 -8.58
C LYS A 88 2.39 -23.52 -9.96
N LYS A 89 1.94 -24.23 -11.00
CA LYS A 89 2.23 -23.91 -12.41
C LYS A 89 1.70 -22.53 -12.80
N ALA A 90 0.47 -22.18 -12.41
CA ALA A 90 -0.11 -20.86 -12.67
C ALA A 90 0.71 -19.73 -12.00
N MET A 91 1.24 -19.96 -10.79
CA MET A 91 2.11 -19.01 -10.11
C MET A 91 3.48 -18.87 -10.78
N GLN A 92 4.10 -19.99 -11.16
CA GLN A 92 5.44 -20.01 -11.77
C GLN A 92 5.45 -19.42 -13.18
N GLU A 93 4.51 -19.88 -14.01
CA GLU A 93 4.40 -19.44 -15.41
C GLU A 93 3.69 -18.09 -15.55
N LYS A 94 3.08 -17.58 -14.46
CA LYS A 94 2.38 -16.29 -14.40
C LYS A 94 1.31 -16.14 -15.50
N ARG A 95 0.67 -17.25 -15.86
CA ARG A 95 -0.37 -17.32 -16.89
C ARG A 95 -1.56 -18.17 -16.44
N THR A 96 -2.67 -18.01 -17.11
CA THR A 96 -3.88 -18.82 -16.92
C THR A 96 -3.60 -20.27 -17.25
N ILE A 97 -3.98 -21.17 -16.33
CA ILE A 97 -3.94 -22.63 -16.50
C ILE A 97 -5.37 -23.16 -16.54
N ILE A 98 -5.64 -24.00 -17.50
CA ILE A 98 -6.92 -24.71 -17.64
C ILE A 98 -6.70 -26.14 -17.20
N VAL A 99 -7.57 -26.63 -16.34
CA VAL A 99 -7.61 -28.02 -15.87
C VAL A 99 -8.91 -28.61 -16.40
N ASP A 100 -8.82 -29.72 -17.09
CA ASP A 100 -9.95 -30.35 -17.77
C ASP A 100 -10.23 -31.77 -17.33
N ASN A 101 -9.62 -32.18 -16.21
CA ASN A 101 -9.86 -33.48 -15.58
C ASN A 101 -9.72 -33.43 -14.05
N LYS A 102 -10.44 -34.34 -13.38
CA LYS A 102 -10.49 -34.44 -11.91
C LYS A 102 -9.11 -34.74 -11.30
N MET A 103 -8.25 -35.49 -11.99
CA MET A 103 -6.93 -35.87 -11.47
C MET A 103 -6.01 -34.64 -11.30
N GLU A 104 -6.09 -33.68 -12.21
CA GLU A 104 -5.30 -32.46 -12.13
C GLU A 104 -5.82 -31.46 -11.07
N ILE A 105 -7.12 -31.51 -10.75
CA ILE A 105 -7.66 -30.78 -9.58
C ILE A 105 -7.04 -31.31 -8.29
N ASN A 106 -6.69 -32.61 -8.25
CA ASN A 106 -5.99 -33.28 -7.16
C ASN A 106 -6.60 -32.99 -5.78
N CYS A 107 -7.94 -33.12 -5.69
CA CYS A 107 -8.65 -33.00 -4.42
C CYS A 107 -8.46 -34.27 -3.59
N HIS A 108 -8.18 -34.12 -2.30
CA HIS A 108 -8.02 -35.26 -1.36
C HIS A 108 -9.34 -35.98 -1.07
N ASN A 109 -10.47 -35.32 -1.35
CA ASN A 109 -11.79 -35.92 -1.18
C ASN A 109 -12.20 -36.64 -2.47
N GLU A 110 -12.28 -37.97 -2.43
CA GLU A 110 -12.68 -38.79 -3.58
C GLU A 110 -14.09 -38.48 -4.08
N SER A 111 -14.99 -38.04 -3.18
CA SER A 111 -16.35 -37.62 -3.52
C SER A 111 -16.47 -36.23 -4.11
N CYS A 112 -15.36 -35.50 -4.24
CA CYS A 112 -15.34 -34.18 -4.86
C CYS A 112 -15.90 -34.22 -6.29
N LYS A 113 -16.88 -33.38 -6.56
CA LYS A 113 -17.59 -33.33 -7.86
C LYS A 113 -17.00 -32.35 -8.86
N LEU A 114 -15.98 -31.60 -8.46
CA LEU A 114 -15.28 -30.65 -9.34
C LEU A 114 -14.44 -31.41 -10.37
N THR A 115 -14.62 -31.11 -11.65
CA THR A 115 -13.95 -31.81 -12.75
C THR A 115 -13.06 -30.92 -13.58
N ASP A 116 -13.44 -29.64 -13.70
CA ASP A 116 -12.80 -28.68 -14.59
C ASP A 116 -12.53 -27.38 -13.82
N ALA A 117 -11.44 -26.71 -14.12
CA ALA A 117 -11.09 -25.42 -13.51
C ALA A 117 -10.34 -24.48 -14.46
N VAL A 118 -10.54 -23.20 -14.29
CA VAL A 118 -9.64 -22.17 -14.79
C VAL A 118 -8.97 -21.48 -13.61
N ILE A 119 -7.65 -21.42 -13.63
CA ILE A 119 -6.79 -20.88 -12.58
C ILE A 119 -6.03 -19.70 -13.15
N THR A 120 -6.32 -18.50 -12.69
CA THR A 120 -5.77 -17.26 -13.24
C THR A 120 -4.98 -16.51 -12.18
N PRO A 121 -3.72 -16.11 -12.43
CA PRO A 121 -2.92 -15.38 -11.45
C PRO A 121 -3.39 -13.93 -11.29
N LEU A 122 -3.41 -13.45 -10.05
CA LEU A 122 -3.53 -12.03 -9.71
C LEU A 122 -2.13 -11.42 -9.87
N LYS A 123 -1.81 -10.99 -11.09
CA LYS A 123 -0.46 -10.55 -11.47
C LYS A 123 -0.35 -9.03 -11.40
N ILE A 124 0.64 -8.54 -10.64
CA ILE A 124 1.02 -7.13 -10.58
C ILE A 124 2.48 -7.05 -11.02
N GLU A 125 2.73 -6.45 -12.18
CA GLU A 125 4.05 -6.43 -12.83
C GLU A 125 4.60 -7.86 -13.00
N ASP A 126 5.73 -8.17 -12.43
CA ASP A 126 6.34 -9.51 -12.46
C ASP A 126 6.01 -10.40 -11.27
N SER A 127 5.20 -9.91 -10.33
CA SER A 127 4.83 -10.65 -9.13
C SER A 127 3.41 -11.18 -9.19
N VAL A 128 3.20 -12.42 -8.72
CA VAL A 128 1.88 -13.01 -8.52
C VAL A 128 1.52 -12.86 -7.04
N TYR A 129 0.37 -12.26 -6.74
CA TYR A 129 -0.12 -12.03 -5.37
C TYR A 129 -1.03 -13.15 -4.87
N GLY A 130 -1.62 -13.88 -5.79
CA GLY A 130 -2.53 -14.99 -5.50
C GLY A 130 -3.15 -15.52 -6.78
N LEU A 131 -4.18 -16.33 -6.65
CA LEU A 131 -4.90 -16.92 -7.76
C LEU A 131 -6.41 -16.71 -7.60
N LEU A 132 -7.08 -16.43 -8.71
CA LEU A 132 -8.52 -16.62 -8.86
C LEU A 132 -8.75 -17.98 -9.53
N LYS A 133 -9.64 -18.80 -8.98
CA LYS A 133 -9.99 -20.11 -9.51
C LYS A 133 -11.49 -20.19 -9.70
N LEU A 134 -11.92 -20.55 -10.91
CA LEU A 134 -13.31 -20.86 -11.22
C LEU A 134 -13.43 -22.33 -11.57
N TYR A 135 -14.43 -23.00 -11.02
CA TYR A 135 -14.60 -24.44 -11.15
C TYR A 135 -15.93 -24.80 -11.80
N ARG A 136 -15.93 -25.92 -12.53
CA ARG A 136 -17.10 -26.58 -13.11
C ARG A 136 -17.21 -28.02 -12.63
N SER A 137 -18.44 -28.53 -12.63
CA SER A 137 -18.78 -29.91 -12.33
C SER A 137 -19.62 -30.50 -13.47
N GLY A 138 -19.08 -31.53 -14.13
CA GLY A 138 -19.76 -32.20 -15.25
C GLY A 138 -19.89 -31.40 -16.55
N HIS A 139 -19.28 -30.21 -16.60
CA HIS A 139 -19.27 -29.36 -17.78
C HIS A 139 -17.87 -28.77 -17.99
N LYS A 140 -17.44 -28.68 -19.25
CA LYS A 140 -16.14 -28.09 -19.60
C LYS A 140 -16.10 -26.58 -19.31
N ILE A 141 -14.89 -26.11 -18.94
CA ILE A 141 -14.60 -24.66 -18.90
C ILE A 141 -14.77 -24.08 -20.31
N THR A 142 -15.57 -23.04 -20.41
CA THR A 142 -15.81 -22.33 -21.66
C THR A 142 -14.83 -21.20 -21.89
N VAL A 143 -14.68 -20.75 -23.15
CA VAL A 143 -13.89 -19.54 -23.47
C VAL A 143 -14.41 -18.32 -22.69
N LEU A 144 -15.71 -18.28 -22.40
CA LEU A 144 -16.34 -17.24 -21.61
C LEU A 144 -15.87 -17.25 -20.16
N ASP A 145 -15.77 -18.43 -19.55
CA ASP A 145 -15.27 -18.59 -18.18
C ASP A 145 -13.80 -18.14 -18.08
N ILE A 146 -12.97 -18.48 -19.07
CA ILE A 146 -11.57 -18.07 -19.13
C ILE A 146 -11.48 -16.54 -19.21
N LYS A 147 -12.19 -15.91 -20.14
CA LYS A 147 -12.17 -14.46 -20.31
C LYS A 147 -12.71 -13.72 -19.09
N LEU A 148 -13.73 -14.27 -18.44
CA LEU A 148 -14.26 -13.73 -17.20
C LEU A 148 -13.21 -13.81 -16.07
N ALA A 149 -12.58 -14.96 -15.90
CA ALA A 149 -11.52 -15.16 -14.91
C ALA A 149 -10.34 -14.19 -15.13
N GLU A 150 -9.88 -14.07 -16.37
CA GLU A 150 -8.80 -13.15 -16.74
C GLU A 150 -9.18 -11.68 -16.49
N GLY A 151 -10.38 -11.28 -16.90
CA GLY A 151 -10.89 -9.93 -16.70
C GLY A 151 -10.97 -9.55 -15.22
N ILE A 152 -11.57 -10.44 -14.41
CA ILE A 152 -11.68 -10.22 -12.94
C ILE A 152 -10.29 -10.23 -12.30
N SER A 153 -9.41 -11.16 -12.66
CA SER A 153 -8.06 -11.25 -12.09
C SER A 153 -7.23 -10.00 -12.37
N ASN A 154 -7.25 -9.50 -13.61
CA ASN A 154 -6.55 -8.27 -13.97
C ASN A 154 -7.08 -7.06 -13.21
N LEU A 155 -8.38 -7.00 -13.01
CA LEU A 155 -9.03 -5.93 -12.29
C LEU A 155 -8.70 -5.97 -10.80
N LEU A 156 -8.84 -7.14 -10.14
CA LEU A 156 -8.47 -7.30 -8.74
C LEU A 156 -6.98 -6.99 -8.52
N ALA A 157 -6.11 -7.46 -9.42
CA ALA A 157 -4.69 -7.16 -9.37
C ALA A 157 -4.42 -5.65 -9.46
N THR A 158 -5.12 -4.94 -10.35
CA THR A 158 -5.00 -3.48 -10.48
C THR A 158 -5.46 -2.77 -9.22
N GLN A 159 -6.59 -3.18 -8.63
CA GLN A 159 -7.11 -2.59 -7.38
C GLN A 159 -6.15 -2.84 -6.20
N ILE A 160 -5.59 -4.05 -6.08
CA ILE A 160 -4.58 -4.36 -5.05
C ILE A 160 -3.34 -3.48 -5.24
N LYS A 161 -2.89 -3.28 -6.49
CA LYS A 161 -1.76 -2.37 -6.78
C LYS A 161 -2.05 -0.95 -6.34
N LEU A 162 -3.22 -0.41 -6.69
CA LEU A 162 -3.62 0.95 -6.31
C LEU A 162 -3.71 1.12 -4.80
N ALA A 163 -4.32 0.18 -4.09
CA ALA A 163 -4.39 0.19 -2.63
C ALA A 163 -2.99 0.20 -1.99
N LYS A 164 -2.07 -0.63 -2.51
CA LYS A 164 -0.68 -0.67 -2.03
C LYS A 164 0.06 0.65 -2.28
N LEU A 165 -0.09 1.25 -3.46
CA LEU A 165 0.54 2.54 -3.78
C LEU A 165 -0.02 3.66 -2.90
N SER A 166 -1.33 3.70 -2.68
CA SER A 166 -1.97 4.67 -1.78
C SER A 166 -1.43 4.55 -0.35
N LYS A 167 -1.32 3.31 0.17
CA LYS A 167 -0.77 3.08 1.50
C LYS A 167 0.70 3.46 1.62
N GLN A 168 1.50 3.20 0.59
CA GLN A 168 2.90 3.64 0.55
C GLN A 168 3.03 5.17 0.54
N ALA A 169 2.18 5.87 -0.22
CA ALA A 169 2.16 7.34 -0.26
C ALA A 169 1.77 7.92 1.12
N GLU A 170 0.76 7.35 1.79
CA GLU A 170 0.37 7.74 3.14
C GLU A 170 1.51 7.58 4.14
N LEU A 171 2.16 6.41 4.17
CA LEU A 171 3.28 6.13 5.07
C LEU A 171 4.49 7.04 4.80
N LYS A 172 4.77 7.34 3.52
CA LYS A 172 5.82 8.28 3.14
C LYS A 172 5.52 9.67 3.66
N SER A 173 4.30 10.17 3.44
CA SER A 173 3.87 11.49 3.93
C SER A 173 3.93 11.58 5.46
N GLU A 174 3.50 10.52 6.18
CA GLU A 174 3.60 10.47 7.63
C GLU A 174 5.06 10.48 8.12
N ALA A 175 5.95 9.74 7.43
CA ALA A 175 7.38 9.73 7.75
C ALA A 175 8.04 11.09 7.49
N GLU A 176 7.70 11.76 6.38
CA GLU A 176 8.18 13.09 6.06
C GLU A 176 7.71 14.12 7.11
N LEU A 177 6.46 14.04 7.55
CA LEU A 177 5.90 14.90 8.58
C LEU A 177 6.58 14.68 9.94
N LYS A 178 6.83 13.43 10.31
CA LYS A 178 7.60 13.09 11.53
C LYS A 178 9.04 13.60 11.45
N ALA A 179 9.68 13.48 10.29
CA ALA A 179 11.04 13.98 10.09
C ALA A 179 11.09 15.51 10.21
N LEU A 180 10.12 16.22 9.62
CA LEU A 180 9.97 17.67 9.76
C LEU A 180 9.76 18.09 11.23
N GLN A 181 8.87 17.39 11.94
CA GLN A 181 8.65 17.65 13.38
C GLN A 181 9.89 17.38 14.23
N ALA A 182 10.69 16.37 13.89
CA ALA A 182 11.93 16.04 14.60
C ALA A 182 13.05 17.08 14.37
N GLN A 183 13.01 17.85 13.27
CA GLN A 183 13.96 18.95 13.03
C GLN A 183 13.79 20.10 14.02
N ILE A 184 12.61 20.23 14.63
CA ILE A 184 12.37 21.13 15.74
C ILE A 184 12.55 20.33 17.02
N ASN A 185 13.64 20.52 17.75
CA ASN A 185 13.82 19.85 19.05
C ASN A 185 12.73 20.36 20.04
N PRO A 186 11.68 19.56 20.33
CA PRO A 186 10.57 20.02 21.17
C PRO A 186 11.04 20.39 22.59
N HIS A 187 12.01 19.64 23.10
CA HIS A 187 12.56 19.87 24.43
C HIS A 187 13.30 21.22 24.52
N PHE A 188 14.08 21.59 23.48
CA PHE A 188 14.70 22.90 23.39
C PHE A 188 13.63 24.00 23.37
N LEU A 189 12.60 23.84 22.55
CA LEU A 189 11.52 24.82 22.44
C LEU A 189 10.83 25.08 23.77
N PHE A 190 10.40 24.04 24.48
CA PHE A 190 9.77 24.16 25.80
C PHE A 190 10.71 24.83 26.81
N ASN A 191 11.99 24.48 26.82
CA ASN A 191 12.96 25.06 27.71
C ASN A 191 13.22 26.56 27.40
N ALA A 192 13.36 26.90 26.10
CA ALA A 192 13.53 28.29 25.67
C ALA A 192 12.33 29.15 26.08
N LEU A 193 11.10 28.70 25.83
CA LEU A 193 9.88 29.41 26.21
C LEU A 193 9.77 29.59 27.71
N ASN A 194 10.09 28.57 28.50
CA ASN A 194 10.11 28.67 29.98
C ASN A 194 11.14 29.70 30.46
N THR A 195 12.35 29.68 29.88
CA THR A 195 13.41 30.65 30.19
C THR A 195 12.94 32.08 29.87
N ILE A 196 12.41 32.29 28.66
CA ILE A 196 11.90 33.60 28.24
C ILE A 196 10.79 34.09 29.18
N THR A 197 9.84 33.23 29.54
CA THR A 197 8.74 33.56 30.45
C THR A 197 9.24 33.95 31.83
N ALA A 198 10.25 33.23 32.32
CA ALA A 198 10.86 33.56 33.64
C ALA A 198 11.60 34.90 33.57
N THR A 199 12.32 35.18 32.47
CA THR A 199 13.11 36.42 32.28
C THR A 199 12.20 37.62 32.05
N CYS A 200 10.98 37.49 31.49
CA CYS A 200 10.06 38.58 31.20
C CYS A 200 9.77 39.50 32.38
N ARG A 201 9.76 38.96 33.60
CA ARG A 201 9.46 39.74 34.82
C ARG A 201 10.68 40.42 35.43
N ILE A 202 11.88 39.90 35.10
CA ILE A 202 13.15 40.32 35.73
C ILE A 202 13.87 41.29 34.79
N ASP A 203 13.95 40.94 33.50
CA ASP A 203 14.62 41.72 32.46
C ASP A 203 13.82 41.60 31.16
N PRO A 204 12.89 42.55 30.89
CA PRO A 204 12.07 42.53 29.67
C PRO A 204 12.90 42.71 28.36
N ASP A 205 14.02 43.44 28.41
CA ASP A 205 14.87 43.66 27.23
C ASP A 205 15.64 42.37 26.84
N GLN A 206 16.15 41.66 27.86
CA GLN A 206 16.75 40.34 27.64
C GLN A 206 15.72 39.35 27.10
N SER A 207 14.46 39.37 27.61
CA SER A 207 13.39 38.53 27.06
C SER A 207 13.09 38.81 25.60
N ARG A 208 13.11 40.07 25.21
CA ARG A 208 12.93 40.48 23.78
C ARG A 208 14.06 39.92 22.91
N GLU A 209 15.30 40.01 23.38
CA GLU A 209 16.46 39.47 22.67
C GLU A 209 16.34 37.93 22.48
N LEU A 210 15.97 37.21 23.54
CA LEU A 210 15.76 35.74 23.49
C LEU A 210 14.65 35.36 22.52
N LEU A 211 13.54 36.11 22.45
CA LEU A 211 12.47 35.90 21.47
C LEU A 211 12.95 36.12 20.03
N MET A 212 13.79 37.10 19.80
CA MET A 212 14.39 37.37 18.48
C MET A 212 15.31 36.22 18.07
N LYS A 213 16.16 35.73 18.96
CA LYS A 213 17.02 34.55 18.73
C LYS A 213 16.20 33.29 18.45
N LEU A 214 15.17 33.02 19.24
CA LEU A 214 14.26 31.90 19.04
C LEU A 214 13.59 31.99 17.64
N SER A 215 13.10 33.17 17.27
CA SER A 215 12.49 33.40 15.96
C SER A 215 13.47 33.17 14.79
N SER A 216 14.74 33.60 14.96
CA SER A 216 15.82 33.36 14.01
C SER A 216 16.09 31.87 13.82
N ILE A 217 16.21 31.11 14.92
CA ILE A 217 16.40 29.66 14.91
C ILE A 217 15.27 28.98 14.14
N PHE A 218 14.01 29.32 14.44
CA PHE A 218 12.86 28.73 13.74
C PHE A 218 12.86 29.04 12.26
N ARG A 219 13.12 30.26 11.87
CA ARG A 219 13.15 30.68 10.47
C ARG A 219 14.21 29.91 9.68
N ARG A 220 15.38 29.68 10.27
CA ARG A 220 16.47 28.91 9.66
C ARG A 220 16.11 27.42 9.59
N THR A 221 15.57 26.85 10.66
CA THR A 221 15.14 25.43 10.69
C THR A 221 14.11 25.12 9.61
N VAL A 222 13.12 26.00 9.39
CA VAL A 222 12.09 25.82 8.37
C VAL A 222 12.66 26.03 6.94
N LYS A 223 13.67 26.87 6.77
CA LYS A 223 14.30 27.15 5.45
C LYS A 223 15.37 26.13 5.06
N ARG A 224 15.75 25.20 5.92
CA ARG A 224 16.88 24.25 5.76
C ARG A 224 16.70 23.19 4.66
N ASN A 225 15.92 23.46 3.61
CA ASN A 225 15.77 22.60 2.43
C ASN A 225 16.89 22.79 1.38
N VAL A 226 17.95 23.51 1.68
CA VAL A 226 19.07 23.76 0.77
C VAL A 226 20.23 22.84 1.14
N HIS A 227 20.75 22.11 0.16
CA HIS A 227 21.82 21.12 0.33
C HIS A 227 23.20 21.70 0.73
N GLN A 228 23.34 23.02 0.76
CA GLN A 228 24.57 23.72 1.14
C GLN A 228 24.23 24.98 1.92
N THR A 229 24.95 25.23 3.02
CA THR A 229 24.84 26.45 3.82
C THR A 229 26.22 27.05 4.00
N SER A 230 26.32 28.35 4.26
CA SER A 230 27.60 28.97 4.59
C SER A 230 28.01 28.62 6.03
N LEU A 231 29.31 28.52 6.27
CA LEU A 231 29.82 28.31 7.62
C LEU A 231 29.39 29.44 8.55
N LYS A 232 29.33 30.67 8.03
CA LYS A 232 28.80 31.84 8.76
C LYS A 232 27.36 31.62 9.24
N ASP A 233 26.47 31.16 8.36
CA ASP A 233 25.08 30.91 8.71
C ASP A 233 24.97 29.87 9.83
N GLU A 234 25.81 28.84 9.82
CA GLU A 234 25.82 27.82 10.86
C GLU A 234 26.40 28.34 12.19
N VAL A 235 27.45 29.17 12.14
CA VAL A 235 27.99 29.86 13.30
C VAL A 235 26.94 30.78 13.94
N ASP A 236 26.26 31.61 13.13
CA ASP A 236 25.19 32.49 13.61
C ASP A 236 24.03 31.68 14.23
N PHE A 237 23.67 30.52 13.64
CA PHE A 237 22.69 29.64 14.22
C PHE A 237 23.12 29.08 15.59
N CYS A 238 24.38 28.66 15.70
CA CYS A 238 24.94 28.20 16.96
C CYS A 238 25.00 29.31 18.02
N GLN A 239 25.33 30.54 17.61
CA GLN A 239 25.34 31.68 18.53
C GLN A 239 23.95 32.01 19.07
N ASP A 240 22.91 31.99 18.21
CA ASP A 240 21.53 32.20 18.65
C ASP A 240 21.10 31.09 19.62
N TYR A 241 21.39 29.82 19.28
CA TYR A 241 21.05 28.66 20.10
C TYR A 241 21.75 28.71 21.47
N LEU A 242 23.05 28.88 21.48
CA LEU A 242 23.85 28.94 22.71
C LEU A 242 23.54 30.19 23.53
N GLY A 243 23.14 31.29 22.89
CA GLY A 243 22.67 32.47 23.60
C GLY A 243 21.44 32.21 24.47
N ILE A 244 20.48 31.43 23.99
CA ILE A 244 19.32 31.00 24.77
C ILE A 244 19.73 30.03 25.88
N GLU A 245 20.57 29.03 25.56
CA GLU A 245 21.03 28.02 26.51
C GLU A 245 21.88 28.66 27.65
N LYS A 246 22.66 29.70 27.36
CA LYS A 246 23.47 30.40 28.36
C LYS A 246 22.62 31.09 29.42
N VAL A 247 21.52 31.73 29.00
CA VAL A 247 20.57 32.32 29.97
C VAL A 247 19.91 31.25 30.85
N ARG A 248 19.57 30.10 30.25
CA ARG A 248 18.99 28.97 30.95
C ARG A 248 19.95 28.33 31.94
N MET A 249 21.21 28.12 31.53
CA MET A 249 22.22 27.39 32.29
C MET A 249 23.00 28.27 33.26
N GLY A 250 23.03 29.59 33.05
CA GLY A 250 23.84 30.54 33.83
C GLY A 250 25.32 30.19 33.79
N ASP A 251 25.99 30.27 34.95
CA ASP A 251 27.43 30.00 35.09
C ASP A 251 27.86 28.57 34.78
N ARG A 252 26.91 27.64 34.58
CA ARG A 252 27.19 26.25 34.22
C ARG A 252 27.58 26.07 32.75
N LEU A 253 27.37 27.07 31.91
CA LEU A 253 27.71 27.05 30.49
C LEU A 253 28.70 28.14 30.14
N THR A 254 29.91 27.77 29.80
CA THR A 254 30.95 28.65 29.25
C THR A 254 31.15 28.28 27.79
N VAL A 255 31.10 29.30 26.90
CA VAL A 255 31.27 29.12 25.46
C VAL A 255 32.46 29.92 25.00
N ASN A 256 33.44 29.26 24.40
CA ASN A 256 34.59 29.87 23.78
C ASN A 256 34.51 29.68 22.26
N TRP A 257 34.73 30.73 21.49
CA TRP A 257 34.71 30.72 20.03
C TRP A 257 36.14 30.88 19.49
N GLU A 258 36.54 29.92 18.65
CA GLU A 258 37.79 30.01 17.89
C GLU A 258 37.41 29.82 16.43
N LEU A 259 37.29 30.92 15.70
CA LEU A 259 36.83 30.98 14.30
C LEU A 259 37.90 31.64 13.43
N PRO A 260 38.12 31.15 12.20
CA PRO A 260 38.96 31.82 11.23
C PRO A 260 38.36 33.18 10.80
N ASP A 261 39.19 34.12 10.39
CA ASP A 261 38.79 35.48 10.00
C ASP A 261 37.92 35.48 8.72
N ASP A 262 38.01 34.42 7.92
CA ASP A 262 37.36 34.33 6.61
C ASP A 262 36.18 33.32 6.59
N VAL A 263 35.47 33.14 7.72
CA VAL A 263 34.34 32.24 7.90
C VAL A 263 33.28 32.35 6.82
N GLU A 264 33.13 33.55 6.24
CA GLU A 264 32.12 33.84 5.20
C GLU A 264 32.34 33.08 3.88
N ASN A 265 33.59 32.65 3.62
CA ASN A 265 33.98 32.03 2.36
C ASN A 265 33.80 30.51 2.28
N TYR A 266 33.42 29.85 3.39
CA TYR A 266 33.27 28.40 3.43
C TYR A 266 31.81 27.96 3.28
N LEU A 267 31.58 27.01 2.36
CA LEU A 267 30.30 26.30 2.21
C LEU A 267 30.42 24.91 2.87
N ILE A 268 29.38 24.49 3.59
CA ILE A 268 29.29 23.21 4.29
C ILE A 268 27.98 22.51 3.98
#